data_eb97b76a557a636c0589cf2d109eb0f8
#
_entry.id   eb97b76a557a636c0589cf2d109eb0f8
#
_cell.length_a   1.000
_cell.length_b   1.000
_cell.length_c   1.000
_cell.angle_alpha   90.00
_cell.angle_beta   90.00
_cell.angle_gamma   90.00
#
_symmetry.space_group_name_H-M   'P 1'
#
loop_
_entity.id
_entity.type
_entity.pdbx_description
1 polymer ?
#
loop_
_entity_poly.entity_id
_entity_poly.type
_entity_poly.pdbx_seq_one_letter_code
_entity_poly.pdbx_strand_id
1 'polypeptide(L)'
;MTATLRILAALVLAPAVVQADDWPQWMGPKRDNVWRETGLLDKFPDGGPKVLWRAPVAGGYAGPAVAGGLVFCSEYKSAVNLGEGNFER
;
A
#
# COMPACT_ATOMS: atom_id res chain seq x y z
N MET A 1 2.35 -54.69 20.16
CA MET A 1 1.56 -53.45 20.25
C MET A 1 2.32 -52.37 19.52
N THR A 2 1.96 -52.18 18.30
CA THR A 2 2.52 -51.08 17.48
C THR A 2 1.68 -49.83 17.75
N ALA A 3 2.23 -48.92 18.55
CA ALA A 3 1.68 -47.59 18.66
C ALA A 3 1.96 -46.89 17.30
N THR A 4 0.97 -46.89 16.46
CA THR A 4 1.02 -46.05 15.26
C THR A 4 0.85 -44.64 15.72
N LEU A 5 1.98 -43.94 15.85
CA LEU A 5 1.97 -42.50 15.99
C LEU A 5 1.46 -41.93 14.67
N ARG A 6 0.18 -41.76 14.58
CA ARG A 6 -0.40 -40.97 13.50
C ARG A 6 -0.09 -39.50 13.83
N ILE A 7 1.04 -39.05 13.35
CA ILE A 7 1.28 -37.63 13.25
C ILE A 7 0.25 -37.12 12.26
N LEU A 8 -0.84 -36.63 12.78
CA LEU A 8 -1.73 -35.81 12.02
C LEU A 8 -0.95 -34.49 11.81
N ALA A 9 -0.18 -34.43 10.72
CA ALA A 9 0.26 -33.15 10.24
C ALA A 9 -0.99 -32.40 9.83
N ALA A 10 -1.57 -31.67 10.77
CA ALA A 10 -2.53 -30.66 10.44
C ALA A 10 -1.78 -29.65 9.58
N LEU A 11 -1.90 -29.79 8.26
CA LEU A 11 -1.51 -28.76 7.34
C LEU A 11 -2.45 -27.61 7.64
N VAL A 12 -2.04 -26.74 8.53
CA VAL A 12 -2.69 -25.44 8.68
C VAL A 12 -2.36 -24.70 7.40
N LEU A 13 -3.23 -24.80 6.42
CA LEU A 13 -3.29 -23.88 5.32
C LEU A 13 -3.67 -22.53 5.95
N ALA A 14 -2.66 -21.83 6.47
CA ALA A 14 -2.81 -20.42 6.70
C ALA A 14 -3.20 -19.80 5.36
N PRO A 15 -4.32 -19.09 5.25
CA PRO A 15 -4.60 -18.35 4.04
C PRO A 15 -3.36 -17.50 3.74
N ALA A 16 -2.78 -17.68 2.57
CA ALA A 16 -1.72 -16.80 2.11
C ALA A 16 -2.33 -15.40 2.03
N VAL A 17 -2.12 -14.61 3.07
CA VAL A 17 -2.44 -13.19 3.03
C VAL A 17 -1.43 -12.59 2.08
N VAL A 18 -1.84 -12.39 0.82
CA VAL A 18 -1.07 -11.63 -0.13
C VAL A 18 -1.13 -10.19 0.36
N GLN A 19 -0.17 -9.81 1.18
CA GLN A 19 0.03 -8.42 1.52
C GLN A 19 0.90 -7.79 0.45
N ALA A 20 0.40 -6.68 -0.10
CA ALA A 20 1.24 -5.79 -0.88
C ALA A 20 2.40 -5.30 -0.01
N ASP A 21 3.58 -5.15 -0.61
CA ASP A 21 4.73 -4.62 0.10
C ASP A 21 4.46 -3.21 0.63
N ASP A 22 4.99 -2.93 1.80
CA ASP A 22 4.97 -1.59 2.36
C ASP A 22 5.83 -0.63 1.52
N TRP A 23 5.42 0.62 1.49
CA TRP A 23 6.19 1.73 0.93
C TRP A 23 6.33 2.81 1.98
N PRO A 24 7.19 2.58 3.01
CA PRO A 24 7.14 3.35 4.26
C PRO A 24 7.79 4.73 4.19
N GLN A 25 8.46 5.05 3.09
CA GLN A 25 9.23 6.29 2.97
C GLN A 25 9.43 6.69 1.52
N TRP A 26 9.90 7.90 1.32
CA TRP A 26 10.34 8.40 0.02
C TRP A 26 11.36 7.45 -0.62
N MET A 27 11.18 7.15 -1.89
CA MET A 27 11.98 6.22 -2.69
C MET A 27 11.86 4.74 -2.28
N GLY A 28 10.95 4.39 -1.38
CA GLY A 28 10.63 3.03 -1.00
C GLY A 28 11.47 2.44 0.12
N PRO A 29 11.27 1.15 0.44
CA PRO A 29 11.89 0.51 1.60
C PRO A 29 13.41 0.57 1.64
N LYS A 30 14.05 0.54 0.47
CA LYS A 30 15.51 0.59 0.32
C LYS A 30 16.01 1.93 -0.21
N ARG A 31 15.14 2.93 -0.35
CA ARG A 31 15.44 4.24 -0.92
C ARG A 31 16.12 4.19 -2.30
N ASP A 32 15.74 3.23 -3.11
CA ASP A 32 16.28 3.04 -4.45
C ASP A 32 15.25 3.24 -5.57
N ASN A 33 14.02 3.64 -5.19
CA ASN A 33 12.91 3.85 -6.13
C ASN A 33 12.49 2.59 -6.90
N VAL A 34 12.79 1.43 -6.34
CA VAL A 34 12.44 0.15 -6.96
C VAL A 34 11.26 -0.48 -6.25
N TRP A 35 10.23 -0.75 -7.00
CA TRP A 35 9.07 -1.48 -6.52
C TRP A 35 9.24 -2.96 -6.87
N ARG A 36 9.41 -3.79 -5.83
CA ARG A 36 9.75 -5.22 -5.97
C ARG A 36 8.53 -6.13 -5.87
N GLU A 37 7.35 -5.60 -6.12
CA GLU A 37 6.11 -6.36 -6.12
C GLU A 37 6.10 -7.37 -7.26
N THR A 38 5.47 -8.53 -7.02
CA THR A 38 5.26 -9.56 -8.02
C THR A 38 3.77 -9.78 -8.26
N GLY A 39 3.43 -10.42 -9.37
CA GLY A 39 2.03 -10.68 -9.69
C GLY A 39 1.25 -9.46 -10.15
N LEU A 40 1.93 -8.45 -10.65
CA LEU A 40 1.30 -7.24 -11.17
C LEU A 40 0.61 -7.51 -12.52
N LEU A 41 -0.43 -6.73 -12.77
CA LEU A 41 -1.11 -6.73 -14.06
C LEU A 41 -0.19 -6.16 -15.15
N ASP A 42 -0.16 -6.80 -16.33
CA ASP A 42 0.57 -6.26 -17.48
C ASP A 42 -0.10 -5.01 -18.05
N LYS A 43 -1.43 -4.96 -17.94
CA LYS A 43 -2.23 -3.79 -18.31
C LYS A 43 -3.50 -3.73 -17.49
N PHE A 44 -4.08 -2.55 -17.40
CA PHE A 44 -5.38 -2.37 -16.77
C PHE A 44 -6.52 -2.88 -17.66
N PRO A 45 -7.64 -3.35 -17.05
CA PRO A 45 -8.86 -3.64 -17.79
C PRO A 45 -9.36 -2.41 -18.55
N ASP A 46 -10.22 -2.64 -19.55
CA ASP A 46 -10.92 -1.56 -20.22
C ASP A 46 -11.69 -0.71 -19.19
N GLY A 47 -11.54 0.61 -19.27
CA GLY A 47 -12.10 1.52 -18.26
C GLY A 47 -11.20 1.80 -17.06
N GLY A 48 -9.98 1.23 -17.01
CA GLY A 48 -8.98 1.48 -15.99
C GLY A 48 -9.07 0.56 -14.77
N PRO A 49 -8.26 0.78 -13.74
CA PRO A 49 -8.26 -0.02 -12.53
C PRO A 49 -9.54 0.16 -11.73
N LYS A 50 -9.97 -0.91 -11.03
CA LYS A 50 -11.09 -0.84 -10.10
C LYS A 50 -10.72 0.05 -8.91
N VAL A 51 -11.54 1.06 -8.63
CA VAL A 51 -11.40 1.90 -7.45
C VAL A 51 -12.09 1.21 -6.27
N LEU A 52 -11.33 0.84 -5.24
CA LEU A 52 -11.87 0.22 -4.04
C LEU A 52 -12.34 1.25 -3.02
N TRP A 53 -11.65 2.36 -2.93
CA TRP A 53 -11.97 3.46 -2.04
C TRP A 53 -11.31 4.75 -2.49
N ARG A 54 -11.84 5.86 -2.00
CA ARG A 54 -11.27 7.20 -2.20
C ARG A 54 -11.34 7.96 -0.88
N ALA A 55 -10.33 8.77 -0.62
CA ALA A 55 -10.32 9.68 0.52
C ALA A 55 -9.93 11.08 0.03
N PRO A 56 -10.66 12.12 0.44
CA PRO A 56 -10.29 13.48 0.09
C PRO A 56 -9.05 13.91 0.86
N VAL A 57 -8.13 14.56 0.17
CA VAL A 57 -6.94 15.16 0.77
C VAL A 57 -6.79 16.59 0.27
N ALA A 58 -6.26 17.46 1.12
CA ALA A 58 -5.88 18.81 0.73
C ALA A 58 -4.56 18.82 -0.05
N GLY A 59 -4.09 20.00 -0.45
CA GLY A 59 -2.86 20.14 -1.21
C GLY A 59 -1.62 19.69 -0.45
N GLY A 60 -0.58 19.36 -1.18
CA GLY A 60 0.70 18.96 -0.63
C GLY A 60 1.58 18.32 -1.70
N TYR A 61 2.86 18.17 -1.38
CA TYR A 61 3.84 17.58 -2.30
C TYR A 61 4.40 16.25 -1.82
N ALA A 62 4.13 15.87 -0.58
CA ALA A 62 4.59 14.60 -0.06
C ALA A 62 3.83 13.45 -0.73
N GLY A 63 4.55 12.46 -1.24
CA GLY A 63 3.97 11.21 -1.67
C GLY A 63 3.40 10.43 -0.48
N PRO A 64 2.37 9.60 -0.70
CA PRO A 64 1.83 8.77 0.36
C PRO A 64 2.85 7.71 0.81
N ALA A 65 2.82 7.39 2.10
CA ALA A 65 3.52 6.25 2.65
C ALA A 65 2.53 5.14 2.99
N VAL A 66 2.95 3.90 2.84
CA VAL A 66 2.12 2.72 3.10
C VAL A 66 2.84 1.82 4.09
N ALA A 67 2.20 1.54 5.19
CA ALA A 67 2.73 0.63 6.20
C ALA A 67 1.60 0.01 7.04
N GLY A 68 1.72 -1.28 7.35
CA GLY A 68 0.79 -1.97 8.22
C GLY A 68 -0.68 -1.93 7.75
N GLY A 69 -0.92 -1.93 6.45
CA GLY A 69 -2.26 -1.84 5.88
C GLY A 69 -2.87 -0.44 5.89
N LEU A 70 -2.10 0.58 6.24
CA LEU A 70 -2.54 1.97 6.29
C LEU A 70 -1.80 2.81 5.24
N VAL A 71 -2.49 3.81 4.73
CA VAL A 71 -1.91 4.81 3.83
C VAL A 71 -1.82 6.14 4.60
N PHE A 72 -0.61 6.68 4.67
CA PHE A 72 -0.34 7.96 5.32
C PHE A 72 -0.10 9.00 4.24
N CYS A 73 -0.85 10.08 4.31
CA CYS A 73 -0.72 11.20 3.37
C CYS A 73 -0.67 12.51 4.15
N SER A 74 0.39 13.28 3.94
CA SER A 74 0.51 14.61 4.49
C SER A 74 -0.28 15.60 3.65
N GLU A 75 -1.01 16.47 4.31
CA GLU A 75 -1.77 17.52 3.65
C GLU A 75 -1.50 18.88 4.29
N TYR A 76 -1.66 19.91 3.50
CA TYR A 76 -1.60 21.30 3.95
C TYR A 76 -2.96 21.94 3.85
N LYS A 77 -3.43 22.53 4.94
CA LYS A 77 -4.66 23.30 4.99
C LYS A 77 -4.33 24.73 5.40
N SER A 78 -4.85 25.70 4.65
CA SER A 78 -4.71 27.11 4.95
C SER A 78 -6.09 27.72 5.15
N ALA A 79 -6.20 28.65 6.09
CA ALA A 79 -7.40 29.49 6.26
C ALA A 79 -7.52 30.55 5.16
N VAL A 80 -6.46 30.75 4.37
CA VAL A 80 -6.39 31.69 3.27
C VAL A 80 -6.45 30.92 1.96
N ASN A 81 -7.21 31.44 0.98
CA ASN A 81 -7.18 30.88 -0.36
C ASN A 81 -5.84 31.21 -1.03
N LEU A 82 -5.01 30.21 -1.20
CA LEU A 82 -3.67 30.34 -1.80
C LEU A 82 -3.69 30.30 -3.33
N GLY A 83 -4.86 30.11 -3.96
CA GLY A 83 -4.97 29.99 -5.41
C GLY A 83 -4.29 28.76 -5.98
N GLU A 84 -3.99 28.80 -7.27
CA GLU A 84 -3.26 27.74 -7.95
C GLU A 84 -1.78 27.77 -7.52
N GLY A 85 -1.30 26.69 -6.93
CA GLY A 85 0.09 26.56 -6.53
C GLY A 85 0.31 26.25 -5.05
N ASN A 86 -0.67 26.38 -4.21
CA ASN A 86 -0.73 25.86 -2.83
C ASN A 86 0.48 26.17 -1.94
N PHE A 87 1.17 27.29 -2.16
CA PHE A 87 2.26 27.72 -1.30
C PHE A 87 2.01 29.08 -0.69
N GLU A 88 2.13 29.12 0.61
CA GLU A 88 2.39 30.32 1.37
C GLU A 88 3.90 30.42 1.55
N ARG A 89 4.51 31.52 1.09
CA ARG A 89 5.91 31.82 1.29
C ARG A 89 6.08 32.80 2.44
#